data_7498c3da37de27f51509f71a219b95bb
#
_entry.id   7498c3da37de27f51509f71a219b95bb
#
_cell.length_a   1.000
_cell.length_b   1.000
_cell.length_c   1.000
_cell.angle_alpha   90.00
_cell.angle_beta   90.00
_cell.angle_gamma   90.00
#
_symmetry.space_group_name_H-M   'P 1'
#
loop_
_entity.id
_entity.type
_entity.pdbx_description
1 polymer ?
#
loop_
_entity_poly.entity_id
_entity_poly.type
_entity_poly.pdbx_seq_one_letter_code
_entity_poly.pdbx_strand_id
1 'polypeptide(L)'
;RVLARLAALLVLAQTPGVHIASCDVTERRFYLKAVNARVEGEVEPGDVVQAGVAIANSEVGDGALRIEPLLYRLVCRNGLIAADHALRRFHTGSRLNGSTDLHWEVLRDATKVQSERALWMQVQDLVRAALAETLFHRVLRTVRQTAQQPIAGDPYKAVEVTAEQFR
;
A
#
# COMPACT_ATOMS: atom_id res chain seq x y z
N ARG A 1 -7.84 -14.30 -8.08
CA ARG A 1 -8.20 -12.99 -7.46
C ARG A 1 -8.24 -13.09 -5.93
N VAL A 2 -8.95 -14.05 -5.37
CA VAL A 2 -8.90 -14.43 -3.94
C VAL A 2 -7.45 -14.73 -3.51
N LEU A 3 -6.71 -15.27 -4.36
CA LEU A 3 -5.36 -15.77 -4.16
C LEU A 3 -4.37 -14.65 -3.80
N ALA A 4 -4.37 -13.47 -4.44
CA ALA A 4 -3.47 -12.36 -4.09
C ALA A 4 -3.69 -11.87 -2.64
N ARG A 5 -4.93 -11.88 -2.16
CA ARG A 5 -5.27 -11.60 -0.77
C ARG A 5 -4.67 -12.66 0.16
N LEU A 6 -4.83 -13.95 -0.20
CA LEU A 6 -4.30 -15.05 0.57
C LEU A 6 -2.76 -14.99 0.65
N ALA A 7 -2.07 -14.63 -0.44
CA ALA A 7 -0.63 -14.48 -0.45
C ALA A 7 -0.16 -13.40 0.53
N ALA A 8 -0.82 -12.24 0.53
CA ALA A 8 -0.52 -11.16 1.47
C ALA A 8 -0.82 -11.57 2.91
N LEU A 9 -2.00 -12.14 3.17
CA LEU A 9 -2.42 -12.60 4.50
C LEU A 9 -1.50 -13.69 5.06
N LEU A 10 -0.99 -14.60 4.23
CA LEU A 10 -0.01 -15.60 4.62
C LEU A 10 1.29 -14.98 5.14
N VAL A 11 1.80 -13.96 4.44
CA VAL A 11 3.01 -13.23 4.89
C VAL A 11 2.74 -12.52 6.20
N LEU A 12 1.60 -11.84 6.34
CA LEU A 12 1.21 -11.15 7.57
C LEU A 12 1.14 -12.13 8.75
N ALA A 13 0.50 -13.29 8.56
CA ALA A 13 0.37 -14.32 9.61
C ALA A 13 1.70 -14.94 10.01
N GLN A 14 2.69 -14.98 9.12
CA GLN A 14 4.01 -15.55 9.37
C GLN A 14 5.03 -14.53 9.90
N THR A 15 4.70 -13.23 9.89
CA THR A 15 5.63 -12.19 10.33
C THR A 15 5.42 -11.87 11.81
N PRO A 16 6.39 -12.17 12.70
CA PRO A 16 6.24 -11.91 14.12
C PRO A 16 6.08 -10.42 14.42
N GLY A 17 5.13 -10.10 15.33
CA GLY A 17 4.84 -8.73 15.74
C GLY A 17 3.86 -7.98 14.82
N VAL A 18 3.42 -8.61 13.74
CA VAL A 18 2.41 -8.03 12.86
C VAL A 18 1.01 -8.26 13.41
N HIS A 19 0.19 -7.21 13.37
CA HIS A 19 -1.23 -7.26 13.68
C HIS A 19 -2.03 -6.43 12.67
N ILE A 20 -3.32 -6.73 12.55
CA ILE A 20 -4.23 -5.98 11.68
C ILE A 20 -4.73 -4.76 12.46
N ALA A 21 -4.40 -3.56 11.98
CA ALA A 21 -4.85 -2.30 12.56
C ALA A 21 -6.25 -1.91 12.10
N SER A 22 -6.60 -2.19 10.84
CA SER A 22 -7.98 -2.05 10.32
C SER A 22 -8.21 -2.99 9.14
N CYS A 23 -9.45 -3.42 8.99
CA CYS A 23 -9.88 -4.23 7.85
C CYS A 23 -11.33 -3.86 7.50
N ASP A 24 -11.52 -3.38 6.28
CA ASP A 24 -12.82 -3.05 5.72
C ASP A 24 -13.08 -3.93 4.50
N VAL A 25 -14.20 -4.63 4.54
CA VAL A 25 -14.64 -5.51 3.45
C VAL A 25 -16.05 -5.09 3.03
N THR A 26 -16.18 -4.68 1.79
CA THR A 26 -17.47 -4.42 1.16
C THR A 26 -17.69 -5.41 0.03
N GLU A 27 -18.88 -5.42 -0.58
CA GLU A 27 -19.17 -6.24 -1.76
C GLU A 27 -18.23 -5.97 -2.94
N ARG A 28 -17.62 -4.76 -3.00
CA ARG A 28 -16.81 -4.31 -4.13
C ARG A 28 -15.35 -4.10 -3.81
N ARG A 29 -15.01 -3.84 -2.55
CA ARG A 29 -13.67 -3.42 -2.13
C ARG A 29 -13.21 -4.14 -0.88
N PHE A 30 -11.94 -4.43 -0.86
CA PHE A 30 -11.20 -4.90 0.30
C PHE A 30 -10.14 -3.86 0.64
N TYR A 31 -10.06 -3.48 1.89
CA TYR A 31 -9.03 -2.58 2.41
C TYR A 31 -8.51 -3.12 3.74
N LEU A 32 -7.19 -3.22 3.87
CA LEU A 32 -6.53 -3.73 5.07
C LEU A 32 -5.31 -2.89 5.38
N LYS A 33 -5.15 -2.54 6.66
CA LYS A 33 -3.91 -2.01 7.23
C LYS A 33 -3.36 -3.03 8.21
N ALA A 34 -2.11 -3.44 8.01
CA ALA A 34 -1.36 -4.25 8.96
C ALA A 34 -0.11 -3.50 9.41
N VAL A 35 0.26 -3.68 10.67
CA VAL A 35 1.33 -2.93 11.33
C VAL A 35 2.24 -3.91 12.04
N ASN A 36 3.55 -3.71 11.95
CA ASN A 36 4.56 -4.46 12.67
C ASN A 36 5.02 -3.68 13.90
N ALA A 37 4.53 -4.08 15.09
CA ALA A 37 4.85 -3.43 16.34
C ALA A 37 6.33 -3.60 16.79
N ARG A 38 7.10 -4.47 16.13
CA ARG A 38 8.53 -4.67 16.41
C ARG A 38 9.43 -3.72 15.64
N VAL A 39 8.90 -3.04 14.63
CA VAL A 39 9.65 -2.11 13.77
C VAL A 39 9.08 -0.73 13.99
N GLU A 40 9.71 0.03 14.87
CA GLU A 40 9.24 1.35 15.28
C GLU A 40 10.37 2.39 15.31
N GLY A 41 9.98 3.65 15.34
CA GLY A 41 10.87 4.79 15.44
C GLY A 41 10.09 6.06 15.70
N GLU A 42 10.78 7.17 15.90
CA GLU A 42 10.14 8.47 16.14
C GLU A 42 10.41 9.40 14.96
N VAL A 43 9.42 10.17 14.54
CA VAL A 43 9.62 11.29 13.60
C VAL A 43 10.24 12.44 14.35
N GLU A 44 9.64 12.83 15.46
CA GLU A 44 10.10 13.79 16.47
C GLU A 44 9.94 13.15 17.85
N PRO A 45 10.57 13.68 18.91
CA PRO A 45 10.43 13.15 20.27
C PRO A 45 8.97 12.99 20.66
N GLY A 46 8.55 11.77 20.97
CA GLY A 46 7.16 11.41 21.33
C GLY A 46 6.23 11.12 20.14
N ASP A 47 6.63 11.37 18.90
CA ASP A 47 5.86 11.00 17.70
C ASP A 47 6.28 9.63 17.17
N VAL A 48 5.82 8.59 17.86
CA VAL A 48 6.16 7.21 17.55
C VAL A 48 5.39 6.73 16.32
N VAL A 49 6.13 6.12 15.37
CA VAL A 49 5.60 5.49 14.17
C VAL A 49 6.08 4.05 14.06
N GLN A 50 5.26 3.21 13.45
CA GLN A 50 5.56 1.79 13.21
C GLN A 50 5.50 1.47 11.73
N ALA A 51 6.28 0.47 11.31
CA ALA A 51 6.21 -0.05 9.95
C ALA A 51 4.86 -0.70 9.70
N GLY A 52 4.30 -0.47 8.52
CA GLY A 52 3.04 -1.07 8.14
C GLY A 52 2.90 -1.25 6.64
N VAL A 53 1.80 -1.85 6.25
CA VAL A 53 1.38 -2.01 4.86
C VAL A 53 -0.11 -1.75 4.74
N ALA A 54 -0.48 -0.97 3.73
CA ALA A 54 -1.86 -0.81 3.30
C ALA A 54 -2.08 -1.66 2.05
N ILE A 55 -3.13 -2.48 2.06
CA ILE A 55 -3.51 -3.34 0.95
C ILE A 55 -4.94 -2.99 0.55
N ALA A 56 -5.12 -2.61 -0.70
CA ALA A 56 -6.43 -2.35 -1.27
C ALA A 56 -6.63 -3.20 -2.52
N ASN A 57 -7.83 -3.74 -2.69
CA ASN A 57 -8.19 -4.51 -3.86
C ASN A 57 -9.68 -4.32 -4.19
N SER A 58 -10.03 -4.36 -5.48
CA SER A 58 -11.40 -4.47 -5.94
C SER A 58 -11.56 -5.69 -6.83
N GLU A 59 -12.57 -6.52 -6.58
CA GLU A 59 -12.84 -7.70 -7.41
C GLU A 59 -13.73 -7.41 -8.60
N VAL A 60 -14.48 -6.32 -8.52
CA VAL A 60 -15.46 -5.92 -9.55
C VAL A 60 -14.88 -4.90 -10.55
N GLY A 61 -13.57 -4.64 -10.50
CA GLY A 61 -12.93 -3.70 -11.41
C GLY A 61 -12.98 -2.22 -11.00
N ASP A 62 -13.54 -1.91 -9.83
CA ASP A 62 -13.65 -0.54 -9.31
C ASP A 62 -12.33 0.00 -8.74
N GLY A 63 -11.22 -0.69 -8.95
CA GLY A 63 -9.91 -0.27 -8.48
C GLY A 63 -8.79 -1.26 -8.77
N ALA A 64 -7.57 -0.77 -8.71
CA ALA A 64 -6.37 -1.60 -8.83
C ALA A 64 -6.07 -2.35 -7.53
N LEU A 65 -5.40 -3.50 -7.63
CA LEU A 65 -4.65 -4.05 -6.50
C LEU A 65 -3.54 -3.04 -6.14
N ARG A 66 -3.53 -2.58 -4.89
CA ARG A 66 -2.51 -1.69 -4.33
C ARG A 66 -1.90 -2.32 -3.12
N ILE A 67 -0.59 -2.27 -3.04
CA ILE A 67 0.20 -2.66 -1.87
C ILE A 67 1.16 -1.51 -1.62
N GLU A 68 0.99 -0.83 -0.51
CA GLU A 68 1.63 0.45 -0.23
C GLU A 68 2.28 0.38 1.16
N PRO A 69 3.60 0.61 1.28
CA PRO A 69 4.24 0.77 2.58
C PRO A 69 3.62 1.92 3.35
N LEU A 70 3.46 1.73 4.64
CA LEU A 70 2.78 2.64 5.55
C LEU A 70 3.67 2.95 6.75
N LEU A 71 3.85 4.22 7.08
CA LEU A 71 4.27 4.66 8.41
C LEU A 71 3.03 4.88 9.27
N TYR A 72 2.78 3.97 10.19
CA TYR A 72 1.62 4.04 11.06
C TYR A 72 1.94 4.86 12.30
N ARG A 73 1.30 6.01 12.47
CA ARG A 73 1.51 6.91 13.60
C ARG A 73 0.61 6.51 14.76
N LEU A 74 1.19 6.26 15.93
CA LEU A 74 0.44 5.77 17.09
C LEU A 74 -0.45 6.84 17.72
N VAL A 75 -0.01 8.09 17.73
CA VAL A 75 -0.73 9.20 18.39
C VAL A 75 -2.11 9.45 17.76
N CYS A 76 -2.22 9.44 16.44
CA CYS A 76 -3.47 9.72 15.73
C CYS A 76 -4.08 8.47 15.07
N ARG A 77 -3.48 7.29 15.24
CA ARG A 77 -3.89 6.04 14.59
C ARG A 77 -4.10 6.15 13.09
N ASN A 78 -3.40 7.09 12.50
CA ASN A 78 -3.38 7.33 11.06
C ASN A 78 -2.05 6.87 10.48
N GLY A 79 -1.89 6.92 9.17
CA GLY A 79 -0.66 6.49 8.53
C GLY A 79 -0.34 7.30 7.29
N LEU A 80 0.96 7.53 7.09
CA LEU A 80 1.51 8.11 5.88
C LEU A 80 1.88 6.98 4.92
N ILE A 81 1.31 7.01 3.72
CA ILE A 81 1.61 6.05 2.65
C ILE A 81 2.85 6.51 1.90
N ALA A 82 3.84 5.61 1.78
CA ALA A 82 5.04 5.84 0.97
C ALA A 82 4.78 5.41 -0.48
N ALA A 83 4.19 6.29 -1.26
CA ALA A 83 3.74 6.00 -2.62
C ALA A 83 4.87 5.59 -3.59
N ASP A 84 6.10 6.07 -3.37
CA ASP A 84 7.26 5.76 -4.21
C ASP A 84 7.66 4.27 -4.19
N HIS A 85 7.17 3.52 -3.21
CA HIS A 85 7.43 2.09 -3.04
C HIS A 85 6.17 1.23 -3.22
N ALA A 86 5.10 1.82 -3.78
CA ALA A 86 3.82 1.16 -3.95
C ALA A 86 3.78 0.25 -5.18
N LEU A 87 3.17 -0.93 -5.04
CA LEU A 87 2.70 -1.70 -6.18
C LEU A 87 1.27 -1.27 -6.51
N ARG A 88 1.07 -0.84 -7.74
CA ARG A 88 -0.26 -0.59 -8.29
C ARG A 88 -0.45 -1.42 -9.55
N ARG A 89 -1.39 -2.37 -9.53
CA ARG A 89 -1.69 -3.20 -10.69
C ARG A 89 -3.19 -3.23 -10.95
N PHE A 90 -3.58 -2.84 -12.15
CA PHE A 90 -4.95 -2.99 -12.62
C PHE A 90 -5.24 -4.46 -12.92
N HIS A 91 -6.47 -4.87 -12.69
CA HIS A 91 -6.92 -6.21 -13.08
C HIS A 91 -6.96 -6.29 -14.62
N THR A 92 -6.14 -7.17 -15.19
CA THR A 92 -6.24 -7.55 -16.60
C THR A 92 -7.59 -8.24 -16.82
N GLY A 93 -8.39 -7.73 -17.73
CA GLY A 93 -9.74 -8.24 -18.04
C GLY A 93 -10.88 -7.44 -17.43
N SER A 94 -10.64 -6.34 -16.70
CA SER A 94 -11.66 -5.37 -16.34
C SER A 94 -11.78 -4.32 -17.44
N ARG A 95 -12.96 -4.19 -18.00
CA ARG A 95 -13.32 -3.18 -19.00
C ARG A 95 -13.35 -1.79 -18.37
N LEU A 96 -12.19 -1.16 -18.22
CA LEU A 96 -12.15 0.29 -18.09
C LEU A 96 -11.93 0.85 -19.51
N ASN A 97 -12.93 1.51 -20.04
CA ASN A 97 -12.93 2.22 -21.34
C ASN A 97 -12.97 1.39 -22.62
N GLY A 98 -13.66 0.24 -22.64
CA GLY A 98 -13.99 -0.43 -23.93
C GLY A 98 -12.80 -1.04 -24.71
N SER A 99 -11.57 -0.89 -24.23
CA SER A 99 -10.41 -1.62 -24.77
C SER A 99 -10.33 -2.99 -24.11
N THR A 100 -10.74 -3.99 -24.83
CA THR A 100 -10.44 -5.40 -24.53
C THR A 100 -8.92 -5.52 -24.50
N ASP A 101 -8.36 -6.05 -23.42
CA ASP A 101 -6.94 -6.33 -23.34
C ASP A 101 -6.69 -7.60 -24.18
N LEU A 102 -6.67 -7.41 -25.52
CA LEU A 102 -6.49 -8.47 -26.52
C LEU A 102 -5.24 -9.31 -26.24
N HIS A 103 -4.23 -8.70 -25.60
CA HIS A 103 -3.01 -9.40 -25.20
C HIS A 103 -3.29 -10.56 -24.24
N TRP A 104 -4.22 -10.40 -23.30
CA TRP A 104 -4.51 -11.46 -22.33
C TRP A 104 -5.24 -12.64 -22.97
N GLU A 105 -6.12 -12.38 -23.92
CA GLU A 105 -6.87 -13.44 -24.62
C GLU A 105 -5.98 -14.30 -25.52
N VAL A 106 -4.93 -13.70 -26.10
CA VAL A 106 -3.96 -14.37 -26.98
C VAL A 106 -2.94 -15.23 -26.22
N LEU A 107 -2.74 -14.97 -24.91
CA LEU A 107 -1.78 -15.73 -24.11
C LEU A 107 -2.22 -17.17 -23.88
N ARG A 108 -1.28 -18.10 -23.99
CA ARG A 108 -1.48 -19.51 -23.62
C ARG A 108 -1.72 -19.63 -22.11
N ASP A 109 -2.48 -20.65 -21.71
CA ASP A 109 -2.82 -20.87 -20.29
C ASP A 109 -1.59 -21.04 -19.40
N ALA A 110 -0.54 -21.71 -19.89
CA ALA A 110 0.74 -21.82 -19.18
C ALA A 110 1.36 -20.43 -18.89
N THR A 111 1.29 -19.50 -19.83
CA THR A 111 1.79 -18.12 -19.64
C THR A 111 0.95 -17.35 -18.64
N LYS A 112 -0.37 -17.52 -18.66
CA LYS A 112 -1.28 -16.92 -17.69
C LYS A 112 -0.98 -17.39 -16.26
N VAL A 113 -0.81 -18.70 -16.08
CA VAL A 113 -0.44 -19.29 -14.77
C VAL A 113 0.90 -18.76 -14.27
N GLN A 114 1.92 -18.64 -15.12
CA GLN A 114 3.21 -18.09 -14.70
C GLN A 114 3.13 -16.60 -14.36
N SER A 115 2.35 -15.82 -15.12
CA SER A 115 2.12 -14.40 -14.81
C SER A 115 1.41 -14.21 -13.45
N GLU A 116 0.43 -15.05 -13.16
CA GLU A 116 -0.23 -15.05 -11.86
C GLU A 116 0.74 -15.41 -10.74
N ARG A 117 1.53 -16.45 -10.92
CA ARG A 117 2.55 -16.87 -9.95
C ARG A 117 3.57 -15.76 -9.69
N ALA A 118 4.06 -15.10 -10.73
CA ALA A 118 4.97 -13.96 -10.59
C ALA A 118 4.34 -12.81 -9.81
N LEU A 119 3.07 -12.48 -10.07
CA LEU A 119 2.34 -11.47 -9.29
C LEU A 119 2.27 -11.82 -7.80
N TRP A 120 2.06 -13.09 -7.47
CA TRP A 120 2.00 -13.54 -6.08
C TRP A 120 3.31 -13.38 -5.35
N MET A 121 4.40 -13.74 -6.03
CA MET A 121 5.73 -13.53 -5.47
C MET A 121 6.00 -12.04 -5.25
N GLN A 122 5.65 -11.18 -6.22
CA GLN A 122 5.77 -9.73 -6.06
C GLN A 122 4.96 -9.19 -4.88
N VAL A 123 3.73 -9.66 -4.69
CA VAL A 123 2.89 -9.29 -3.54
C VAL A 123 3.57 -9.67 -2.22
N GLN A 124 4.08 -10.90 -2.12
CA GLN A 124 4.76 -11.37 -0.93
C GLN A 124 6.03 -10.57 -0.62
N ASP A 125 6.83 -10.30 -1.64
CA ASP A 125 8.08 -9.57 -1.48
C ASP A 125 7.83 -8.14 -1.02
N LEU A 126 6.81 -7.48 -1.57
CA LEU A 126 6.44 -6.12 -1.19
C LEU A 126 5.87 -6.04 0.22
N VAL A 127 5.04 -6.99 0.62
CA VAL A 127 4.52 -7.04 2.00
C VAL A 127 5.67 -7.26 2.99
N ARG A 128 6.61 -8.18 2.68
CA ARG A 128 7.80 -8.38 3.51
C ARG A 128 8.67 -7.12 3.59
N ALA A 129 8.92 -6.47 2.45
CA ALA A 129 9.71 -5.26 2.39
C ALA A 129 9.06 -4.10 3.16
N ALA A 130 7.74 -3.93 3.04
CA ALA A 130 7.00 -2.89 3.75
C ALA A 130 7.05 -3.04 5.28
N LEU A 131 7.14 -4.27 5.76
CA LEU A 131 7.19 -4.59 7.19
C LEU A 131 8.62 -4.72 7.75
N ALA A 132 9.65 -4.58 6.87
CA ALA A 132 11.04 -4.71 7.24
C ALA A 132 11.66 -3.38 7.69
N GLU A 133 12.61 -3.46 8.61
CA GLU A 133 13.36 -2.30 9.14
C GLU A 133 14.03 -1.45 8.04
N THR A 134 14.58 -2.10 7.03
CA THR A 134 15.37 -1.43 5.99
C THR A 134 14.54 -0.38 5.23
N LEU A 135 13.35 -0.73 4.79
CA LEU A 135 12.47 0.19 4.08
C LEU A 135 11.88 1.21 5.05
N PHE A 136 11.48 0.77 6.24
CA PHE A 136 10.96 1.64 7.29
C PHE A 136 11.91 2.78 7.63
N HIS A 137 13.18 2.48 7.93
CA HIS A 137 14.15 3.50 8.27
C HIS A 137 14.49 4.43 7.10
N ARG A 138 14.41 3.94 5.86
CA ARG A 138 14.56 4.79 4.68
C ARG A 138 13.43 5.82 4.60
N VAL A 139 12.19 5.37 4.69
CA VAL A 139 11.01 6.24 4.63
C VAL A 139 10.99 7.20 5.83
N LEU A 140 11.28 6.70 7.04
CA LEU A 140 11.34 7.52 8.25
C LEU A 140 12.37 8.65 8.13
N ARG A 141 13.53 8.36 7.55
CA ARG A 141 14.57 9.38 7.30
C ARG A 141 14.06 10.47 6.36
N THR A 142 13.38 10.09 5.28
CA THR A 142 12.78 11.05 4.35
C THR A 142 11.75 11.94 5.04
N VAL A 143 10.87 11.35 5.86
CA VAL A 143 9.86 12.11 6.62
C VAL A 143 10.52 13.08 7.61
N ARG A 144 11.54 12.65 8.35
CA ARG A 144 12.30 13.55 9.25
C ARG A 144 12.95 14.72 8.51
N GLN A 145 13.56 14.44 7.37
CA GLN A 145 14.17 15.49 6.54
C GLN A 145 13.14 16.49 6.02
N THR A 146 11.98 15.99 5.60
CA THR A 146 10.88 16.84 5.11
C THR A 146 10.29 17.67 6.24
N ALA A 147 10.12 17.10 7.44
CA ALA A 147 9.60 17.82 8.60
C ALA A 147 10.51 19.00 9.05
N GLN A 148 11.82 18.90 8.79
CA GLN A 148 12.78 19.96 9.09
C GLN A 148 12.87 21.05 8.01
N GLN A 149 12.24 20.86 6.85
CA GLN A 149 12.26 21.85 5.77
C GLN A 149 11.20 22.90 5.99
N PRO A 150 11.54 24.20 5.90
CA PRO A 150 10.53 25.26 5.96
C PRO A 150 9.60 25.14 4.75
N ILE A 151 8.30 25.36 4.98
CA ILE A 151 7.32 25.41 3.91
C ILE A 151 7.61 26.63 3.04
N ALA A 152 7.89 26.39 1.76
CA ALA A 152 8.07 27.47 0.79
C ALA A 152 6.71 28.09 0.44
N GLY A 153 6.51 29.37 0.74
CA GLY A 153 5.29 30.11 0.45
C GLY A 153 4.28 30.16 1.60
N ASP A 154 3.05 30.56 1.26
CA ASP A 154 1.96 30.65 2.23
C ASP A 154 1.28 29.28 2.43
N PRO A 155 1.37 28.67 3.63
CA PRO A 155 0.77 27.37 3.89
C PRO A 155 -0.77 27.39 3.82
N TYR A 156 -1.41 28.51 4.14
CA TYR A 156 -2.87 28.63 4.07
C TYR A 156 -3.34 28.60 2.62
N LYS A 157 -2.62 29.26 1.70
CA LYS A 157 -2.93 29.24 0.27
C LYS A 157 -2.73 27.84 -0.32
N ALA A 158 -1.72 27.10 0.13
CA ALA A 158 -1.51 25.71 -0.29
C ALA A 158 -2.68 24.79 0.13
N VAL A 159 -3.19 24.97 1.35
CA VAL A 159 -4.37 24.24 1.84
C VAL A 159 -5.63 24.59 1.06
N GLU A 160 -5.84 25.87 0.75
CA GLU A 160 -6.99 26.36 -0.01
C GLU A 160 -7.01 25.78 -1.43
N VAL A 161 -5.88 25.85 -2.14
CA VAL A 161 -5.73 25.26 -3.49
C VAL A 161 -5.97 23.76 -3.48
N THR A 162 -5.45 23.06 -2.47
CA THR A 162 -5.66 21.61 -2.32
C THR A 162 -7.14 21.30 -2.07
N ALA A 163 -7.81 22.06 -1.20
CA ALA A 163 -9.23 21.86 -0.90
C ALA A 163 -10.14 22.10 -2.10
N GLU A 164 -9.78 23.04 -2.99
CA GLU A 164 -10.50 23.29 -4.23
C GLU A 164 -10.38 22.14 -5.24
N GLN A 165 -9.26 21.42 -5.26
CA GLN A 165 -9.06 20.27 -6.15
C GLN A 165 -9.87 19.03 -5.73
N PHE A 166 -10.39 19.00 -4.50
CA PHE A 166 -11.19 17.89 -3.97
C PHE A 166 -12.70 18.19 -3.90
N ARG A 167 -13.14 19.32 -4.43
CA ARG A 167 -14.56 19.64 -4.63
C ARG A 167 -15.05 19.18 -5.99
#